data_f4e157b96cdccc797829c5dd991f76d4
#
_entry.id   f4e157b96cdccc797829c5dd991f76d4
#
_cell.length_a   1.000
_cell.length_b   1.000
_cell.length_c   1.000
_cell.angle_alpha   90.00
_cell.angle_beta   90.00
_cell.angle_gamma   90.00
#
_symmetry.space_group_name_H-M   'P 1'
#
loop_
_entity.id
_entity.type
_entity.pdbx_description
1 polymer ?
#
loop_
_entity_poly.entity_id
_entity_poly.type
_entity_poly.pdbx_seq_one_letter_code
_entity_poly.pdbx_strand_id
1 'polypeptide(L)'
;MDIAGKTALVTGGTDGIGIEIARQLMARGASVIVCGRRQALLDAATAEGMEAIAADLSSGEGVATLVAAVKDRPLDILINNAGAGADYDLAQPIDLSESDRAIFLNLNAPIQLAALLVPGLKSRPEAALVNVTSGLAIAPRAGGPVYCATKAGLRSFTKAIRYQLRGTNVRVIEALPPVVDTAMTAGREGGKMSPAECARQIVEAIARDKTEANIGMVKVLKAVFSISPRLAEAVMIRF
;
A
#
# COMPACT_ATOMS: atom_id res chain seq x y z
N MET A 1 -12.95 -4.08 12.48
CA MET A 1 -13.75 -2.83 12.55
C MET A 1 -14.94 -2.89 11.60
N ASP A 2 -16.03 -2.20 11.93
CA ASP A 2 -17.11 -1.96 10.97
C ASP A 2 -16.66 -0.88 9.98
N ILE A 3 -16.86 -1.12 8.68
CA ILE A 3 -16.46 -0.21 7.59
C ILE A 3 -17.58 0.78 7.27
N ALA A 4 -18.83 0.45 7.56
CA ALA A 4 -19.97 1.33 7.29
C ALA A 4 -19.85 2.67 8.05
N GLY A 5 -20.08 3.78 7.33
CA GLY A 5 -19.98 5.13 7.87
C GLY A 5 -18.56 5.64 8.17
N LYS A 6 -17.50 4.87 7.82
CA LYS A 6 -16.10 5.31 7.98
C LYS A 6 -15.66 6.18 6.81
N THR A 7 -14.70 7.05 7.07
CA THR A 7 -13.99 7.80 6.01
C THR A 7 -12.61 7.18 5.78
N ALA A 8 -12.34 6.78 4.54
CA ALA A 8 -11.09 6.13 4.15
C ALA A 8 -10.30 6.98 3.14
N LEU A 9 -9.01 7.11 3.35
CA LEU A 9 -8.05 7.64 2.37
C LEU A 9 -7.26 6.48 1.75
N VAL A 10 -7.31 6.35 0.43
CA VAL A 10 -6.55 5.35 -0.34
C VAL A 10 -5.54 6.05 -1.23
N THR A 11 -4.26 5.97 -0.90
CA THR A 11 -3.21 6.52 -1.77
C THR A 11 -3.01 5.63 -3.00
N GLY A 12 -2.81 6.26 -4.19
CA GLY A 12 -2.81 5.52 -5.45
C GLY A 12 -4.15 4.82 -5.72
N GLY A 13 -5.25 5.41 -5.23
CA GLY A 13 -6.61 4.87 -5.26
C GLY A 13 -7.32 5.03 -6.61
N THR A 14 -6.61 5.47 -7.65
CA THR A 14 -7.21 5.75 -8.97
C THR A 14 -6.94 4.64 -10.00
N ASP A 15 -6.16 3.60 -9.65
CA ASP A 15 -5.79 2.52 -10.57
C ASP A 15 -5.43 1.22 -9.82
N GLY A 16 -5.37 0.09 -10.54
CA GLY A 16 -4.88 -1.20 -10.06
C GLY A 16 -5.56 -1.69 -8.78
N ILE A 17 -4.75 -2.08 -7.78
CA ILE A 17 -5.26 -2.55 -6.49
C ILE A 17 -6.00 -1.42 -5.76
N GLY A 18 -5.51 -0.19 -5.86
CA GLY A 18 -6.03 0.95 -5.11
C GLY A 18 -7.47 1.29 -5.45
N ILE A 19 -7.84 1.34 -6.73
CA ILE A 19 -9.22 1.63 -7.14
C ILE A 19 -10.17 0.49 -6.71
N GLU A 20 -9.72 -0.76 -6.75
CA GLU A 20 -10.53 -1.89 -6.30
C GLU A 20 -10.73 -1.89 -4.77
N ILE A 21 -9.71 -1.47 -4.00
CA ILE A 21 -9.87 -1.22 -2.56
C ILE A 21 -10.93 -0.14 -2.33
N ALA A 22 -10.83 0.99 -3.05
CA ALA A 22 -11.74 2.11 -2.92
C ALA A 22 -13.19 1.69 -3.22
N ARG A 23 -13.43 1.01 -4.34
CA ARG A 23 -14.76 0.49 -4.73
C ARG A 23 -15.34 -0.45 -3.67
N GLN A 24 -14.53 -1.35 -3.14
CA GLN A 24 -15.00 -2.32 -2.14
C GLN A 24 -15.24 -1.71 -0.75
N LEU A 25 -14.52 -0.65 -0.38
CA LEU A 25 -14.82 0.14 0.81
C LEU A 25 -16.14 0.88 0.65
N MET A 26 -16.37 1.53 -0.51
CA MET A 26 -17.65 2.19 -0.82
C MET A 26 -18.83 1.20 -0.80
N ALA A 27 -18.65 0.03 -1.40
CA ALA A 27 -19.68 -1.02 -1.40
C ALA A 27 -20.03 -1.51 0.01
N ARG A 28 -19.16 -1.26 1.01
CA ARG A 28 -19.42 -1.53 2.44
C ARG A 28 -19.87 -0.28 3.21
N GLY A 29 -20.23 0.80 2.51
CA GLY A 29 -20.79 2.01 3.11
C GLY A 29 -19.76 3.01 3.64
N ALA A 30 -18.49 2.95 3.24
CA ALA A 30 -17.50 3.98 3.56
C ALA A 30 -17.58 5.16 2.61
N SER A 31 -17.27 6.37 3.10
CA SER A 31 -16.89 7.51 2.28
C SER A 31 -15.41 7.37 1.90
N VAL A 32 -15.07 7.46 0.62
CA VAL A 32 -13.71 7.19 0.17
C VAL A 32 -13.08 8.40 -0.51
N ILE A 33 -11.90 8.76 -0.04
CA ILE A 33 -10.99 9.74 -0.63
C ILE A 33 -9.88 8.97 -1.34
N VAL A 34 -9.62 9.29 -2.60
CA VAL A 34 -8.50 8.72 -3.36
C VAL A 34 -7.52 9.81 -3.76
N CYS A 35 -6.24 9.48 -3.90
CA CYS A 35 -5.30 10.39 -4.52
C CYS A 35 -4.53 9.72 -5.67
N GLY A 36 -4.15 10.54 -6.64
CA GLY A 36 -3.41 10.12 -7.82
C GLY A 36 -2.86 11.32 -8.59
N ARG A 37 -2.20 11.07 -9.73
CA ARG A 37 -1.55 12.11 -10.55
C ARG A 37 -2.24 12.37 -11.89
N ARG A 38 -2.96 11.38 -12.41
CA ARG A 38 -3.57 11.41 -13.74
C ARG A 38 -4.98 11.96 -13.65
N GLN A 39 -5.20 13.16 -14.23
CA GLN A 39 -6.49 13.84 -14.15
C GLN A 39 -7.64 12.98 -14.64
N ALA A 40 -7.51 12.34 -15.80
CA ALA A 40 -8.57 11.48 -16.34
C ALA A 40 -9.01 10.34 -15.38
N LEU A 41 -8.09 9.80 -14.58
CA LEU A 41 -8.42 8.77 -13.58
C LEU A 41 -9.03 9.36 -12.30
N LEU A 42 -8.63 10.59 -11.95
CA LEU A 42 -9.27 11.33 -10.85
C LEU A 42 -10.72 11.65 -11.21
N ASP A 43 -10.95 12.13 -12.43
CA ASP A 43 -12.31 12.43 -12.94
C ASP A 43 -13.19 11.16 -12.98
N ALA A 44 -12.63 10.03 -13.41
CA ALA A 44 -13.33 8.75 -13.40
C ALA A 44 -13.69 8.30 -11.97
N ALA A 45 -12.76 8.41 -11.01
CA ALA A 45 -13.02 8.10 -9.61
C ALA A 45 -14.12 9.01 -9.01
N THR A 46 -14.10 10.29 -9.37
CA THR A 46 -15.15 11.24 -8.96
C THR A 46 -16.51 10.87 -9.54
N ALA A 47 -16.56 10.45 -10.80
CA ALA A 47 -17.79 9.98 -11.43
C ALA A 47 -18.36 8.70 -10.77
N GLU A 48 -17.50 7.89 -10.13
CA GLU A 48 -17.92 6.74 -9.31
C GLU A 48 -18.35 7.13 -7.89
N GLY A 49 -18.33 8.42 -7.50
CA GLY A 49 -18.75 8.90 -6.19
C GLY A 49 -17.65 8.99 -5.15
N MET A 50 -16.39 8.84 -5.53
CA MET A 50 -15.23 9.05 -4.65
C MET A 50 -14.85 10.53 -4.63
N GLU A 51 -14.26 10.98 -3.55
CA GLU A 51 -13.55 12.25 -3.56
C GLU A 51 -12.13 12.04 -4.09
N ALA A 52 -11.72 12.77 -5.13
CA ALA A 52 -10.42 12.59 -5.77
C ALA A 52 -9.51 13.82 -5.56
N ILE A 53 -8.29 13.58 -5.05
CA ILE A 53 -7.30 14.63 -4.78
C ILE A 53 -6.08 14.41 -5.69
N ALA A 54 -5.72 15.46 -6.45
CA ALA A 54 -4.51 15.45 -7.26
C ALA A 54 -3.28 15.65 -6.36
N ALA A 55 -2.41 14.64 -6.25
CA ALA A 55 -1.16 14.73 -5.49
C ALA A 55 -0.11 13.73 -6.04
N ASP A 56 1.12 14.21 -6.27
CA ASP A 56 2.26 13.37 -6.61
C ASP A 56 3.05 13.00 -5.34
N LEU A 57 2.77 11.84 -4.80
CA LEU A 57 3.42 11.35 -3.58
C LEU A 57 4.89 10.91 -3.77
N SER A 58 5.48 11.11 -4.94
CA SER A 58 6.92 10.91 -5.15
C SER A 58 7.77 12.10 -4.67
N SER A 59 7.15 13.08 -3.99
CA SER A 59 7.82 14.26 -3.42
C SER A 59 7.20 14.68 -2.09
N GLY A 60 7.96 15.42 -1.28
CA GLY A 60 7.45 15.99 -0.02
C GLY A 60 6.36 17.04 -0.24
N GLU A 61 6.40 17.77 -1.35
CA GLU A 61 5.37 18.75 -1.72
C GLU A 61 4.02 18.06 -1.97
N GLY A 62 4.03 16.96 -2.73
CA GLY A 62 2.80 16.19 -2.96
C GLY A 62 2.23 15.57 -1.69
N VAL A 63 3.08 15.10 -0.77
CA VAL A 63 2.64 14.65 0.56
C VAL A 63 2.01 15.81 1.34
N ALA A 64 2.64 16.99 1.36
CA ALA A 64 2.11 18.18 2.04
C ALA A 64 0.77 18.61 1.45
N THR A 65 0.62 18.58 0.12
CA THR A 65 -0.64 18.87 -0.58
C THR A 65 -1.76 17.93 -0.13
N LEU A 66 -1.51 16.63 -0.13
CA LEU A 66 -2.51 15.65 0.30
C LEU A 66 -2.87 15.83 1.78
N VAL A 67 -1.87 15.99 2.65
CA VAL A 67 -2.10 16.21 4.09
C VAL A 67 -2.91 17.46 4.35
N ALA A 68 -2.60 18.58 3.69
CA ALA A 68 -3.36 19.84 3.82
C ALA A 68 -4.84 19.65 3.46
N ALA A 69 -5.13 18.83 2.46
CA ALA A 69 -6.50 18.56 2.03
C ALA A 69 -7.31 17.66 2.99
N VAL A 70 -6.64 16.82 3.81
CA VAL A 70 -7.34 15.79 4.61
C VAL A 70 -7.14 15.89 6.13
N LYS A 71 -6.16 16.65 6.63
CA LYS A 71 -5.75 16.67 8.07
C LYS A 71 -6.89 17.06 9.02
N ASP A 72 -7.79 17.93 8.58
CA ASP A 72 -8.89 18.44 9.38
C ASP A 72 -10.21 17.64 9.18
N ARG A 73 -10.14 16.52 8.46
CA ARG A 73 -11.28 15.63 8.19
C ARG A 73 -11.35 14.46 9.18
N PRO A 74 -12.54 13.92 9.42
CA PRO A 74 -12.72 12.78 10.31
C PRO A 74 -12.24 11.47 9.66
N LEU A 75 -10.93 11.36 9.38
CA LEU A 75 -10.34 10.17 8.76
C LEU A 75 -10.30 9.00 9.74
N ASP A 76 -10.87 7.86 9.34
CA ASP A 76 -10.88 6.63 10.13
C ASP A 76 -9.90 5.58 9.59
N ILE A 77 -9.67 5.55 8.26
CA ILE A 77 -8.83 4.54 7.61
C ILE A 77 -7.83 5.22 6.69
N LEU A 78 -6.53 5.02 6.93
CA LEU A 78 -5.45 5.41 6.01
C LEU A 78 -4.88 4.16 5.35
N ILE A 79 -4.93 4.12 4.01
CA ILE A 79 -4.34 3.02 3.21
C ILE A 79 -3.21 3.57 2.36
N ASN A 80 -1.99 3.29 2.77
CA ASN A 80 -0.77 3.57 2.00
C ASN A 80 -0.60 2.46 0.96
N ASN A 81 -1.20 2.66 -0.23
CA ASN A 81 -1.16 1.72 -1.35
C ASN A 81 -0.32 2.26 -2.52
N ALA A 82 -0.17 3.57 -2.67
CA ALA A 82 0.65 4.16 -3.74
C ALA A 82 2.04 3.51 -3.80
N GLY A 83 2.51 3.22 -5.00
CA GLY A 83 3.82 2.64 -5.20
C GLY A 83 4.21 2.58 -6.67
N ALA A 84 5.51 2.48 -6.93
CA ALA A 84 6.09 2.31 -8.25
C ALA A 84 7.13 1.18 -8.24
N GLY A 85 7.26 0.47 -9.37
CA GLY A 85 8.38 -0.41 -9.60
C GLY A 85 9.67 0.41 -9.76
N ALA A 86 10.80 -0.20 -9.45
CA ALA A 86 12.12 0.30 -9.75
C ALA A 86 12.98 -0.92 -10.04
N ASP A 87 12.91 -1.37 -11.29
CA ASP A 87 13.65 -2.53 -11.76
C ASP A 87 14.89 -2.02 -12.48
N TYR A 88 16.07 -2.53 -12.13
CA TYR A 88 17.29 -2.26 -12.85
C TYR A 88 18.33 -3.38 -12.69
N ASP A 89 19.28 -3.40 -13.59
CA ASP A 89 20.45 -4.27 -13.58
C ASP A 89 21.71 -3.42 -13.33
N LEU A 90 22.48 -3.74 -12.30
CA LEU A 90 23.73 -3.06 -12.00
C LEU A 90 24.80 -3.19 -13.13
N ALA A 91 24.62 -4.12 -14.06
CA ALA A 91 25.46 -4.24 -15.25
C ALA A 91 25.16 -3.19 -16.34
N GLN A 92 24.09 -2.39 -16.16
CA GLN A 92 23.65 -1.36 -17.09
C GLN A 92 23.71 0.03 -16.43
N PRO A 93 23.75 1.13 -17.21
CA PRO A 93 23.58 2.48 -16.66
C PRO A 93 22.24 2.62 -15.93
N ILE A 94 22.24 3.22 -14.74
CA ILE A 94 21.07 3.38 -13.90
C ILE A 94 20.67 4.85 -13.83
N ASP A 95 19.38 5.14 -14.00
CA ASP A 95 18.79 6.43 -13.66
C ASP A 95 18.51 6.50 -12.15
N LEU A 96 19.41 7.17 -11.43
CA LEU A 96 19.28 7.35 -9.98
C LEU A 96 18.06 8.20 -9.62
N SER A 97 17.61 9.12 -10.50
CA SER A 97 16.46 9.96 -10.24
C SER A 97 15.16 9.16 -10.18
N GLU A 98 15.02 8.13 -11.01
CA GLU A 98 13.89 7.20 -10.97
C GLU A 98 13.90 6.37 -9.67
N SER A 99 15.09 5.91 -9.27
CA SER A 99 15.27 5.18 -8.01
C SER A 99 14.91 6.03 -6.81
N ASP A 100 15.36 7.30 -6.76
CA ASP A 100 15.05 8.23 -5.67
C ASP A 100 13.54 8.50 -5.57
N ARG A 101 12.87 8.70 -6.71
CA ARG A 101 11.42 8.86 -6.75
C ARG A 101 10.68 7.62 -6.25
N ALA A 102 11.14 6.43 -6.63
CA ALA A 102 10.55 5.17 -6.17
C ALA A 102 10.76 4.96 -4.67
N ILE A 103 11.95 5.27 -4.14
CA ILE A 103 12.25 5.21 -2.71
C ILE A 103 11.32 6.17 -1.96
N PHE A 104 11.20 7.39 -2.44
CA PHE A 104 10.34 8.38 -1.80
C PHE A 104 8.88 7.90 -1.78
N LEU A 105 8.33 7.51 -2.92
CA LEU A 105 6.94 7.08 -3.06
C LEU A 105 6.63 5.83 -2.23
N ASN A 106 7.51 4.82 -2.28
CA ASN A 106 7.24 3.52 -1.66
C ASN A 106 7.52 3.49 -0.15
N LEU A 107 8.39 4.37 0.35
CA LEU A 107 8.87 4.35 1.74
C LEU A 107 8.68 5.68 2.45
N ASN A 108 9.23 6.79 1.93
CA ASN A 108 9.19 8.08 2.63
C ASN A 108 7.76 8.63 2.73
N ALA A 109 6.98 8.56 1.65
CA ALA A 109 5.60 9.05 1.66
C ALA A 109 4.71 8.32 2.68
N PRO A 110 4.66 6.96 2.74
CA PRO A 110 3.94 6.27 3.80
C PRO A 110 4.39 6.62 5.21
N ILE A 111 5.71 6.82 5.45
CA ILE A 111 6.24 7.24 6.75
C ILE A 111 5.72 8.64 7.10
N GLN A 112 5.81 9.60 6.17
CA GLN A 112 5.34 10.97 6.40
C GLN A 112 3.83 11.04 6.60
N LEU A 113 3.04 10.33 5.78
CA LEU A 113 1.60 10.25 5.94
C LEU A 113 1.20 9.64 7.29
N ALA A 114 1.88 8.59 7.73
CA ALA A 114 1.66 8.02 9.06
C ALA A 114 1.98 9.06 10.16
N ALA A 115 3.14 9.72 10.10
CA ALA A 115 3.55 10.71 11.09
C ALA A 115 2.56 11.89 11.19
N LEU A 116 2.04 12.35 10.06
CA LEU A 116 1.19 13.54 9.99
C LEU A 116 -0.30 13.26 10.24
N LEU A 117 -0.79 12.04 9.92
CA LEU A 117 -2.21 11.71 10.01
C LEU A 117 -2.58 10.82 11.21
N VAL A 118 -1.63 10.10 11.82
CA VAL A 118 -1.90 9.29 13.03
C VAL A 118 -2.48 10.11 14.18
N PRO A 119 -2.07 11.36 14.45
CA PRO A 119 -2.74 12.16 15.49
C PRO A 119 -4.25 12.30 15.27
N GLY A 120 -4.69 12.54 14.04
CA GLY A 120 -6.11 12.58 13.65
C GLY A 120 -6.79 11.22 13.79
N LEU A 121 -6.14 10.13 13.35
CA LEU A 121 -6.66 8.76 13.52
C LEU A 121 -6.86 8.41 15.01
N LYS A 122 -5.97 8.86 15.88
CA LYS A 122 -6.09 8.63 17.34
C LYS A 122 -7.27 9.36 17.97
N SER A 123 -7.81 10.41 17.36
CA SER A 123 -9.01 11.11 17.85
C SER A 123 -10.32 10.41 17.48
N ARG A 124 -10.25 9.37 16.61
CA ARG A 124 -11.44 8.59 16.22
C ARG A 124 -11.78 7.53 17.25
N PRO A 125 -13.06 7.07 17.36
CA PRO A 125 -13.41 5.94 18.24
C PRO A 125 -12.65 4.66 17.87
N GLU A 126 -12.44 4.42 16.58
CA GLU A 126 -11.75 3.26 16.01
C GLU A 126 -11.11 3.67 14.68
N ALA A 127 -9.84 3.32 14.46
CA ALA A 127 -9.13 3.68 13.26
C ALA A 127 -8.18 2.57 12.77
N ALA A 128 -7.84 2.60 11.47
CA ALA A 128 -6.88 1.69 10.86
C ALA A 128 -5.82 2.44 10.02
N LEU A 129 -4.57 2.02 10.13
CA LEU A 129 -3.48 2.37 9.24
C LEU A 129 -3.03 1.10 8.52
N VAL A 130 -3.17 1.08 7.21
CA VAL A 130 -2.83 -0.06 6.36
C VAL A 130 -1.65 0.29 5.47
N ASN A 131 -0.58 -0.47 5.55
CA ASN A 131 0.55 -0.34 4.63
C ASN A 131 0.55 -1.52 3.65
N VAL A 132 0.44 -1.21 2.35
CA VAL A 132 0.54 -2.21 1.28
C VAL A 132 2.01 -2.41 0.92
N THR A 133 2.58 -3.49 1.45
CA THR A 133 3.96 -3.92 1.19
C THR A 133 4.03 -4.84 -0.04
N SER A 134 4.59 -6.02 0.06
CA SER A 134 4.67 -7.03 -0.99
C SER A 134 5.18 -8.35 -0.41
N GLY A 135 4.94 -9.47 -1.07
CA GLY A 135 5.69 -10.71 -0.83
C GLY A 135 7.21 -10.52 -0.97
N LEU A 136 7.64 -9.59 -1.84
CA LEU A 136 9.05 -9.22 -2.01
C LEU A 136 9.66 -8.49 -0.81
N ALA A 137 8.86 -8.08 0.18
CA ALA A 137 9.35 -7.62 1.47
C ALA A 137 9.79 -8.76 2.40
N ILE A 138 9.48 -10.02 2.05
CA ILE A 138 9.89 -11.22 2.79
C ILE A 138 11.15 -11.80 2.17
N ALA A 139 11.15 -12.00 0.85
CA ALA A 139 12.29 -12.52 0.11
C ALA A 139 12.42 -11.73 -1.21
N PRO A 140 13.60 -11.18 -1.52
CA PRO A 140 13.79 -10.30 -2.67
C PRO A 140 13.86 -11.08 -3.98
N ARG A 141 13.65 -10.39 -5.12
CA ARG A 141 13.99 -10.84 -6.47
C ARG A 141 15.19 -10.05 -7.02
N ALA A 142 15.97 -10.65 -7.89
CA ALA A 142 17.18 -10.02 -8.45
C ALA A 142 16.86 -8.78 -9.29
N GLY A 143 15.84 -8.84 -10.15
CA GLY A 143 15.52 -7.76 -11.10
C GLY A 143 14.84 -6.51 -10.49
N GLY A 144 14.67 -6.43 -9.16
CA GLY A 144 14.00 -5.27 -8.54
C GLY A 144 14.58 -4.92 -7.17
N PRO A 145 15.90 -4.70 -7.05
CA PRO A 145 16.55 -4.53 -5.75
C PRO A 145 16.03 -3.31 -4.97
N VAL A 146 15.84 -2.17 -5.64
CA VAL A 146 15.31 -0.96 -5.00
C VAL A 146 13.86 -1.16 -4.53
N TYR A 147 13.02 -1.72 -5.39
CA TYR A 147 11.63 -2.02 -4.99
C TYR A 147 11.58 -2.95 -3.78
N CYS A 148 12.36 -4.04 -3.80
CA CYS A 148 12.44 -4.98 -2.68
C CYS A 148 12.91 -4.30 -1.40
N ALA A 149 13.96 -3.46 -1.48
CA ALA A 149 14.48 -2.70 -0.35
C ALA A 149 13.43 -1.75 0.24
N THR A 150 12.69 -1.00 -0.61
CA THR A 150 11.62 -0.10 -0.12
C THR A 150 10.50 -0.86 0.57
N LYS A 151 10.08 -2.00 0.01
CA LYS A 151 8.98 -2.80 0.61
C LYS A 151 9.44 -3.53 1.88
N ALA A 152 10.69 -3.95 1.98
CA ALA A 152 11.28 -4.48 3.21
C ALA A 152 11.40 -3.39 4.29
N GLY A 153 11.82 -2.18 3.92
CA GLY A 153 11.84 -1.02 4.81
C GLY A 153 10.45 -0.66 5.34
N LEU A 154 9.45 -0.59 4.46
CA LEU A 154 8.06 -0.31 4.84
C LEU A 154 7.49 -1.41 5.76
N ARG A 155 7.84 -2.68 5.51
CA ARG A 155 7.49 -3.80 6.41
C ARG A 155 8.10 -3.61 7.79
N SER A 156 9.39 -3.27 7.88
CA SER A 156 10.08 -3.01 9.15
C SER A 156 9.42 -1.84 9.90
N PHE A 157 9.19 -0.73 9.22
CA PHE A 157 8.47 0.42 9.75
C PHE A 157 7.09 0.05 10.28
N THR A 158 6.30 -0.71 9.48
CA THR A 158 4.95 -1.13 9.87
C THR A 158 4.94 -1.95 11.15
N LYS A 159 5.90 -2.85 11.30
CA LYS A 159 6.06 -3.62 12.54
C LYS A 159 6.40 -2.72 13.73
N ALA A 160 7.33 -1.79 13.58
CA ALA A 160 7.75 -0.88 14.64
C ALA A 160 6.61 0.00 15.13
N ILE A 161 5.88 0.68 14.22
CA ILE A 161 4.77 1.56 14.61
C ILE A 161 3.58 0.78 15.20
N ARG A 162 3.39 -0.48 14.85
CA ARG A 162 2.39 -1.35 15.49
C ARG A 162 2.66 -1.50 16.98
N TYR A 163 3.93 -1.59 17.39
CA TYR A 163 4.30 -1.62 18.81
C TYR A 163 4.10 -0.25 19.49
N GLN A 164 4.43 0.85 18.79
CA GLN A 164 4.23 2.20 19.33
C GLN A 164 2.75 2.54 19.55
N LEU A 165 1.87 2.00 18.71
CA LEU A 165 0.42 2.26 18.76
C LEU A 165 -0.35 1.22 19.57
N ARG A 166 0.33 0.30 20.25
CA ARG A 166 -0.33 -0.65 21.19
C ARG A 166 -1.09 0.10 22.28
N GLY A 167 -2.29 -0.37 22.57
CA GLY A 167 -3.15 0.27 23.57
C GLY A 167 -3.88 1.52 23.10
N THR A 168 -3.68 1.93 21.84
CA THR A 168 -4.50 2.97 21.19
C THR A 168 -5.63 2.35 20.36
N ASN A 169 -6.51 3.20 19.88
CA ASN A 169 -7.62 2.84 18.97
C ASN A 169 -7.15 2.58 17.51
N VAL A 170 -5.88 2.82 17.16
CA VAL A 170 -5.36 2.70 15.79
C VAL A 170 -4.83 1.30 15.53
N ARG A 171 -5.49 0.57 14.65
CA ARG A 171 -5.05 -0.76 14.17
C ARG A 171 -4.02 -0.59 13.05
N VAL A 172 -2.83 -1.18 13.20
CA VAL A 172 -1.79 -1.15 12.17
C VAL A 172 -1.75 -2.49 11.44
N ILE A 173 -2.09 -2.45 10.16
CA ILE A 173 -2.25 -3.63 9.30
C ILE A 173 -1.18 -3.60 8.21
N GLU A 174 -0.52 -4.72 7.98
CA GLU A 174 0.34 -4.94 6.83
C GLU A 174 -0.38 -5.80 5.80
N ALA A 175 -0.53 -5.31 4.56
CA ALA A 175 -1.01 -6.11 3.44
C ALA A 175 0.17 -6.51 2.54
N LEU A 176 0.31 -7.80 2.26
CA LEU A 176 1.39 -8.36 1.46
C LEU A 176 0.83 -9.01 0.19
N PRO A 177 0.66 -8.24 -0.89
CA PRO A 177 0.22 -8.77 -2.19
C PRO A 177 1.27 -9.68 -2.83
N PRO A 178 0.83 -10.70 -3.62
CA PRO A 178 1.65 -11.38 -4.61
C PRO A 178 1.79 -10.50 -5.86
N VAL A 179 2.18 -11.09 -7.00
CA VAL A 179 2.09 -10.44 -8.31
C VAL A 179 0.61 -10.28 -8.66
N VAL A 180 0.19 -9.03 -8.86
CA VAL A 180 -1.20 -8.66 -9.20
C VAL A 180 -1.22 -8.06 -10.61
N ASP A 181 -2.24 -8.38 -11.40
CA ASP A 181 -2.39 -7.90 -12.77
C ASP A 181 -2.78 -6.42 -12.80
N THR A 182 -1.77 -5.58 -12.96
CA THR A 182 -1.87 -4.12 -12.97
C THR A 182 -0.92 -3.56 -14.02
N ALA A 183 -1.04 -2.27 -14.33
CA ALA A 183 -0.11 -1.58 -15.23
C ALA A 183 1.37 -1.76 -14.82
N MET A 184 1.66 -1.79 -13.50
CA MET A 184 3.02 -1.99 -12.96
C MET A 184 3.60 -3.38 -13.33
N THR A 185 2.76 -4.37 -13.55
CA THR A 185 3.18 -5.76 -13.83
C THR A 185 2.82 -6.23 -15.23
N ALA A 186 2.42 -5.31 -16.13
CA ALA A 186 1.94 -5.65 -17.47
C ALA A 186 2.93 -6.50 -18.28
N GLY A 187 4.24 -6.21 -18.18
CA GLY A 187 5.31 -6.94 -18.86
C GLY A 187 5.75 -8.25 -18.19
N ARG A 188 5.15 -8.65 -17.07
CA ARG A 188 5.53 -9.89 -16.37
C ARG A 188 4.66 -11.06 -16.85
N GLU A 189 5.30 -12.19 -17.13
CA GLU A 189 4.63 -13.46 -17.44
C GLU A 189 4.25 -14.21 -16.17
N GLY A 190 3.34 -15.19 -16.31
CA GLY A 190 2.91 -16.09 -15.23
C GLY A 190 1.55 -15.73 -14.63
N GLY A 191 1.11 -16.53 -13.67
CA GLY A 191 -0.19 -16.39 -13.02
C GLY A 191 -0.22 -15.15 -12.13
N LYS A 192 -1.00 -14.15 -12.51
CA LYS A 192 -1.24 -12.93 -11.75
C LYS A 192 -2.59 -13.00 -11.04
N MET A 193 -2.65 -12.49 -9.82
CA MET A 193 -3.92 -12.34 -9.11
C MET A 193 -4.68 -11.14 -9.68
N SER A 194 -6.01 -11.21 -9.75
CA SER A 194 -6.81 -10.04 -10.13
C SER A 194 -6.72 -8.94 -9.06
N PRO A 195 -6.73 -7.65 -9.45
CA PRO A 195 -6.79 -6.53 -8.51
C PRO A 195 -7.98 -6.62 -7.55
N ALA A 196 -9.14 -7.02 -8.06
CA ALA A 196 -10.36 -7.15 -7.27
C ALA A 196 -10.22 -8.20 -6.15
N GLU A 197 -9.63 -9.37 -6.45
CA GLU A 197 -9.42 -10.41 -5.43
C GLU A 197 -8.35 -9.99 -4.40
N CYS A 198 -7.31 -9.31 -4.84
CA CYS A 198 -6.30 -8.75 -3.93
C CYS A 198 -6.94 -7.74 -2.97
N ALA A 199 -7.71 -6.78 -3.51
CA ALA A 199 -8.44 -5.77 -2.74
C ALA A 199 -9.41 -6.42 -1.75
N ARG A 200 -10.15 -7.46 -2.16
CA ARG A 200 -11.08 -8.19 -1.31
C ARG A 200 -10.38 -8.74 -0.05
N GLN A 201 -9.19 -9.33 -0.21
CA GLN A 201 -8.45 -9.86 0.93
C GLN A 201 -7.90 -8.75 1.83
N ILE A 202 -7.55 -7.57 1.28
CA ILE A 202 -7.12 -6.40 2.06
C ILE A 202 -8.29 -5.85 2.88
N VAL A 203 -9.43 -5.58 2.24
CA VAL A 203 -10.63 -5.03 2.89
C VAL A 203 -11.17 -5.99 3.95
N GLU A 204 -11.12 -7.30 3.68
CA GLU A 204 -11.48 -8.32 4.67
C GLU A 204 -10.53 -8.33 5.87
N ALA A 205 -9.24 -8.07 5.68
CA ALA A 205 -8.29 -7.96 6.78
C ALA A 205 -8.56 -6.75 7.66
N ILE A 206 -8.99 -5.62 7.07
CA ILE A 206 -9.44 -4.43 7.81
C ILE A 206 -10.68 -4.77 8.64
N ALA A 207 -11.72 -5.37 8.03
CA ALA A 207 -12.95 -5.72 8.70
C ALA A 207 -12.75 -6.70 9.86
N ARG A 208 -11.77 -7.61 9.75
CA ARG A 208 -11.46 -8.63 10.76
C ARG A 208 -10.32 -8.26 11.71
N ASP A 209 -9.87 -7.02 11.73
CA ASP A 209 -8.78 -6.52 12.60
C ASP A 209 -7.48 -7.37 12.53
N LYS A 210 -7.17 -7.89 11.36
CA LYS A 210 -5.95 -8.70 11.19
C LYS A 210 -4.72 -7.79 11.18
N THR A 211 -3.67 -8.17 11.88
CA THR A 211 -2.39 -7.44 11.87
C THR A 211 -1.62 -7.61 10.56
N GLU A 212 -1.83 -8.73 9.85
CA GLU A 212 -1.22 -9.03 8.55
C GLU A 212 -2.23 -9.69 7.60
N ALA A 213 -2.28 -9.23 6.37
CA ALA A 213 -2.96 -9.87 5.25
C ALA A 213 -1.92 -10.47 4.29
N ASN A 214 -1.57 -11.73 4.51
CA ASN A 214 -0.75 -12.49 3.56
C ASN A 214 -1.66 -12.96 2.41
N ILE A 215 -1.52 -12.35 1.23
CA ILE A 215 -2.48 -12.49 0.12
C ILE A 215 -2.01 -13.59 -0.83
N GLY A 216 -2.91 -14.49 -1.23
CA GLY A 216 -2.62 -15.54 -2.21
C GLY A 216 -1.39 -16.37 -1.84
N MET A 217 -0.47 -16.51 -2.80
CA MET A 217 0.77 -17.30 -2.64
C MET A 217 1.74 -16.75 -1.59
N VAL A 218 1.57 -15.52 -1.12
CA VAL A 218 2.41 -14.98 -0.03
C VAL A 218 2.21 -15.75 1.28
N LYS A 219 1.06 -16.39 1.47
CA LYS A 219 0.84 -17.30 2.61
C LYS A 219 1.84 -18.47 2.58
N VAL A 220 2.02 -19.06 1.40
CA VAL A 220 2.97 -20.16 1.20
C VAL A 220 4.41 -19.68 1.34
N LEU A 221 4.75 -18.55 0.68
CA LEU A 221 6.06 -17.92 0.81
C LEU A 221 6.43 -17.68 2.28
N LYS A 222 5.54 -17.13 3.06
CA LYS A 222 5.77 -16.85 4.48
C LYS A 222 5.98 -18.15 5.29
N ALA A 223 5.20 -19.19 5.01
CA ALA A 223 5.37 -20.50 5.66
C ALA A 223 6.74 -21.10 5.32
N VAL A 224 7.12 -21.09 4.03
CA VAL A 224 8.45 -21.60 3.60
C VAL A 224 9.57 -20.76 4.23
N PHE A 225 9.45 -19.44 4.24
CA PHE A 225 10.44 -18.55 4.85
C PHE A 225 10.60 -18.81 6.36
N SER A 226 9.51 -19.14 7.05
CA SER A 226 9.56 -19.48 8.49
C SER A 226 10.30 -20.79 8.79
N ILE A 227 10.34 -21.73 7.85
CA ILE A 227 11.03 -23.01 7.99
C ILE A 227 12.47 -22.88 7.47
N SER A 228 12.66 -22.30 6.29
CA SER A 228 13.96 -22.15 5.63
C SER A 228 14.03 -20.84 4.85
N PRO A 229 14.54 -19.75 5.44
CA PRO A 229 14.75 -18.49 4.73
C PRO A 229 15.57 -18.67 3.44
N ARG A 230 16.63 -19.49 3.50
CA ARG A 230 17.48 -19.77 2.33
C ARG A 230 16.72 -20.39 1.16
N LEU A 231 15.78 -21.30 1.43
CA LEU A 231 14.96 -21.93 0.38
C LEU A 231 13.99 -20.90 -0.23
N ALA A 232 13.33 -20.10 0.60
CA ALA A 232 12.45 -19.05 0.12
C ALA A 232 13.19 -18.02 -0.75
N GLU A 233 14.36 -17.59 -0.34
CA GLU A 233 15.22 -16.68 -1.10
C GLU A 233 15.70 -17.31 -2.41
N ALA A 234 16.16 -18.57 -2.39
CA ALA A 234 16.63 -19.26 -3.61
C ALA A 234 15.53 -19.40 -4.67
N VAL A 235 14.27 -19.51 -4.24
CA VAL A 235 13.12 -19.51 -5.15
C VAL A 235 12.84 -18.08 -5.64
N MET A 236 12.70 -17.14 -4.73
CA MET A 236 12.25 -15.78 -5.05
C MET A 236 13.26 -14.96 -5.85
N ILE A 237 14.56 -15.22 -5.70
CA ILE A 237 15.62 -14.45 -6.40
C ILE A 237 15.55 -14.60 -7.92
N ARG A 238 14.92 -15.67 -8.41
CA ARG A 238 14.81 -16.00 -9.84
C ARG A 238 13.54 -15.44 -10.51
N PHE A 239 12.62 -14.91 -9.71
CA PHE A 239 11.42 -14.22 -10.19
C PHE A 239 11.78 -12.78 -10.57
#